data_00e455297884782e24b35ece34cbd114
#
_entry.id   00e455297884782e24b35ece34cbd114
#
_cell.length_a   1.000
_cell.length_b   1.000
_cell.length_c   1.000
_cell.angle_alpha   90.00
_cell.angle_beta   90.00
_cell.angle_gamma   90.00
#
_symmetry.space_group_name_H-M   'P 1'
#
loop_
_entity.id
_entity.type
_entity.pdbx_description
1 polymer ?
#
loop_
_entity_poly.entity_id
_entity_poly.type
_entity_poly.pdbx_seq_one_letter_code
_entity_poly.pdbx_strand_id
1 'polypeptide(L)'
;MNGTRAMLNEARAIDRAAARFPKVQVAVAPPSTLIYRTRDAVDIIGVGGQDCHAQESGAFTGDISAVMLKDAGADFTIVGHSERRTLHGESDADVKAKAEAALAAGLGVILCVGETEAERDAGQAEAVVGGQLEGSCPSVEGTPEKLSVAYEPVWAIGTGRVPSVEDVAAMHKSIREKLVAIFGEGGADVRILYGGSADNAAELLAIPEVGGALVGGASLTAESFLSIVGAAASLTQD
;
A
#
# COMPACT_ATOMS: atom_id res chain seq x y z
N MET A 1 11.84 9.00 2.61
CA MET A 1 12.29 8.86 4.04
C MET A 1 11.82 10.07 4.83
N ASN A 2 10.79 9.91 5.62
CA ASN A 2 10.25 10.98 6.47
C ASN A 2 9.84 10.39 7.82
N GLY A 3 9.92 11.21 8.88
CA GLY A 3 9.44 10.82 10.20
C GLY A 3 10.51 10.93 11.28
N THR A 4 10.23 11.81 12.22
CA THR A 4 10.97 11.94 13.48
C THR A 4 9.97 11.88 14.64
N ARG A 5 10.48 11.82 15.87
CA ARG A 5 9.60 11.79 17.07
C ARG A 5 8.59 12.95 17.13
N ALA A 6 8.95 14.11 16.59
CA ALA A 6 8.05 15.27 16.56
C ALA A 6 6.79 14.99 15.71
N MET A 7 6.90 14.15 14.68
CA MET A 7 5.79 13.81 13.79
C MET A 7 4.77 12.83 14.40
N LEU A 8 5.03 12.25 15.57
CA LEU A 8 4.04 11.46 16.29
C LEU A 8 2.75 12.25 16.61
N ASN A 9 2.83 13.57 16.67
CA ASN A 9 1.65 14.41 16.85
C ASN A 9 0.69 14.35 15.66
N GLU A 10 1.23 14.17 14.44
CA GLU A 10 0.41 14.00 13.23
C GLU A 10 -0.37 12.68 13.31
N ALA A 11 0.31 11.57 13.67
CA ALA A 11 -0.35 10.28 13.85
C ALA A 11 -1.47 10.34 14.90
N ARG A 12 -1.24 11.01 16.05
CA ARG A 12 -2.26 11.23 17.08
C ARG A 12 -3.42 12.07 16.59
N ALA A 13 -3.17 13.08 15.76
CA ALA A 13 -4.22 13.91 15.18
C ALA A 13 -5.07 13.12 14.20
N ILE A 14 -4.45 12.29 13.35
CA ILE A 14 -5.13 11.38 12.43
C ILE A 14 -5.98 10.38 13.21
N ASP A 15 -5.42 9.74 14.24
CA ASP A 15 -6.10 8.75 15.07
C ASP A 15 -7.39 9.31 15.70
N ARG A 16 -7.28 10.47 16.36
CA ARG A 16 -8.46 11.14 16.94
C ARG A 16 -9.52 11.50 15.91
N ALA A 17 -9.09 11.91 14.71
CA ALA A 17 -10.02 12.29 13.66
C ALA A 17 -10.68 11.07 13.01
N ALA A 18 -9.98 9.93 12.91
CA ALA A 18 -10.48 8.69 12.33
C ALA A 18 -11.75 8.17 13.03
N ALA A 19 -11.94 8.46 14.33
CA ALA A 19 -13.15 8.14 15.07
C ALA A 19 -14.44 8.70 14.44
N ARG A 20 -14.33 9.77 13.64
CA ARG A 20 -15.47 10.39 12.94
C ARG A 20 -15.82 9.69 11.62
N PHE A 21 -14.98 8.76 11.18
CA PHE A 21 -15.11 8.09 9.89
C PHE A 21 -15.11 6.55 10.05
N PRO A 22 -16.08 5.97 10.79
CA PRO A 22 -16.05 4.56 11.17
C PRO A 22 -16.17 3.59 9.99
N LYS A 23 -16.62 4.06 8.83
CA LYS A 23 -16.70 3.25 7.59
C LYS A 23 -15.41 3.30 6.76
N VAL A 24 -14.43 4.15 7.12
CA VAL A 24 -13.14 4.27 6.43
C VAL A 24 -12.05 3.63 7.28
N GLN A 25 -11.39 2.63 6.75
CA GLN A 25 -10.21 2.05 7.37
C GLN A 25 -9.01 2.97 7.14
N VAL A 26 -8.44 3.50 8.22
CA VAL A 26 -7.31 4.43 8.19
C VAL A 26 -6.08 3.75 8.77
N ALA A 27 -4.93 3.90 8.13
CA ALA A 27 -3.67 3.36 8.61
C ALA A 27 -2.49 4.29 8.25
N VAL A 28 -1.40 4.16 9.00
CA VAL A 28 -0.13 4.85 8.73
C VAL A 28 1.03 3.86 8.72
N ALA A 29 2.00 4.07 7.83
CA ALA A 29 3.22 3.28 7.78
C ALA A 29 4.43 4.20 8.05
N PRO A 30 4.79 4.46 9.32
CA PRO A 30 5.96 5.25 9.67
C PRO A 30 7.26 4.48 9.37
N PRO A 31 8.44 5.16 9.38
CA PRO A 31 9.71 4.45 9.32
C PRO A 31 9.83 3.46 10.48
N SER A 32 10.59 2.37 10.29
CA SER A 32 10.74 1.28 11.27
C SER A 32 11.14 1.77 12.67
N THR A 33 11.93 2.85 12.74
CA THR A 33 12.36 3.50 13.99
C THR A 33 11.24 4.12 14.82
N LEU A 34 10.03 4.25 14.24
CA LEU A 34 8.88 4.87 14.90
C LEU A 34 7.67 3.93 15.06
N ILE A 35 7.69 2.72 14.51
CA ILE A 35 6.52 1.82 14.55
C ILE A 35 6.05 1.59 15.98
N TYR A 36 6.90 1.12 16.87
CA TYR A 36 6.56 0.87 18.26
C TYR A 36 5.98 2.11 18.95
N ARG A 37 6.62 3.28 18.78
CA ARG A 37 6.13 4.52 19.38
C ARG A 37 4.81 5.02 18.78
N THR A 38 4.61 4.76 17.49
CA THR A 38 3.34 5.10 16.83
C THR A 38 2.24 4.21 17.37
N ARG A 39 2.49 2.89 17.49
CA ARG A 39 1.52 1.94 18.06
C ARG A 39 1.09 2.34 19.48
N ASP A 40 2.05 2.73 20.32
CA ASP A 40 1.76 3.22 21.68
C ASP A 40 0.98 4.55 21.72
N ALA A 41 1.00 5.29 20.63
CA ALA A 41 0.42 6.63 20.57
C ALA A 41 -0.98 6.71 19.94
N VAL A 42 -1.45 5.60 19.31
CA VAL A 42 -2.71 5.53 18.55
C VAL A 42 -3.53 4.31 18.95
N ASP A 43 -4.84 4.41 18.89
CA ASP A 43 -5.77 3.36 19.33
C ASP A 43 -6.64 2.84 18.18
N ILE A 44 -7.01 3.71 17.22
CA ILE A 44 -8.02 3.44 16.19
C ILE A 44 -7.38 3.05 14.88
N ILE A 45 -6.34 3.77 14.45
CA ILE A 45 -5.73 3.58 13.14
C ILE A 45 -4.75 2.40 13.14
N GLY A 46 -4.65 1.74 11.98
CA GLY A 46 -3.63 0.70 11.75
C GLY A 46 -2.22 1.30 11.68
N VAL A 47 -1.23 0.52 12.09
CA VAL A 47 0.19 0.88 12.00
C VAL A 47 0.93 -0.18 11.19
N GLY A 48 1.72 0.21 10.20
CA GLY A 48 2.43 -0.72 9.34
C GLY A 48 3.91 -0.42 9.14
N GLY A 49 4.60 -1.38 8.52
CA GLY A 49 5.96 -1.20 8.03
C GLY A 49 5.97 -0.72 6.58
N GLN A 50 7.10 -0.12 6.16
CA GLN A 50 7.31 0.33 4.77
C GLN A 50 8.03 -0.72 3.91
N ASP A 51 8.54 -1.78 4.53
CA ASP A 51 9.18 -2.95 3.93
C ASP A 51 9.46 -3.99 5.03
N CYS A 52 9.81 -5.21 4.64
CA CYS A 52 10.39 -6.20 5.54
C CYS A 52 11.40 -7.10 4.79
N HIS A 53 12.28 -7.77 5.53
CA HIS A 53 13.15 -8.80 4.99
C HIS A 53 12.40 -10.14 4.84
N ALA A 54 12.79 -10.94 3.84
CA ALA A 54 12.16 -12.23 3.57
C ALA A 54 12.53 -13.33 4.59
N GLN A 55 13.67 -13.18 5.28
CA GLN A 55 14.07 -14.11 6.33
C GLN A 55 13.62 -13.62 7.70
N GLU A 56 13.23 -14.57 8.58
CA GLU A 56 12.81 -14.26 9.93
C GLU A 56 13.95 -13.71 10.80
N SER A 57 15.16 -14.25 10.60
CA SER A 57 16.37 -13.87 11.33
C SER A 57 17.61 -14.23 10.52
N GLY A 58 18.78 -13.72 10.91
CA GLY A 58 20.04 -14.07 10.26
C GLY A 58 21.07 -12.95 10.20
N ALA A 59 22.09 -13.14 9.37
CA ALA A 59 23.20 -12.19 9.18
C ALA A 59 22.82 -11.12 8.14
N PHE A 60 21.78 -10.35 8.43
CA PHE A 60 21.23 -9.27 7.59
C PHE A 60 21.31 -7.94 8.33
N THR A 61 22.53 -7.49 8.63
CA THR A 61 22.77 -6.30 9.44
C THR A 61 22.08 -5.07 8.88
N GLY A 62 21.14 -4.51 9.64
CA GLY A 62 20.36 -3.32 9.27
C GLY A 62 18.98 -3.61 8.70
N ASP A 63 18.70 -4.85 8.26
CA ASP A 63 17.37 -5.25 7.80
C ASP A 63 16.41 -5.50 8.96
N ILE A 64 15.13 -5.35 8.69
CA ILE A 64 14.03 -5.56 9.64
C ILE A 64 13.17 -6.72 9.15
N SER A 65 13.05 -7.78 9.95
CA SER A 65 12.20 -8.92 9.61
C SER A 65 10.72 -8.64 9.86
N ALA A 66 9.84 -9.43 9.24
CA ALA A 66 8.41 -9.36 9.48
C ALA A 66 8.06 -9.65 10.96
N VAL A 67 8.78 -10.56 11.61
CA VAL A 67 8.63 -10.86 13.04
C VAL A 67 8.96 -9.65 13.91
N MET A 68 10.04 -8.91 13.59
CA MET A 68 10.40 -7.69 14.30
C MET A 68 9.34 -6.59 14.13
N LEU A 69 8.75 -6.46 12.93
CA LEU A 69 7.65 -5.53 12.69
C LEU A 69 6.42 -5.90 13.54
N LYS A 70 6.07 -7.20 13.58
CA LYS A 70 4.96 -7.72 14.38
C LYS A 70 5.16 -7.47 15.87
N ASP A 71 6.35 -7.75 16.38
CA ASP A 71 6.73 -7.49 17.78
C ASP A 71 6.66 -6.00 18.13
N ALA A 72 7.05 -5.12 17.19
CA ALA A 72 6.91 -3.68 17.34
C ALA A 72 5.44 -3.18 17.26
N GLY A 73 4.47 -4.06 17.03
CA GLY A 73 3.05 -3.76 17.00
C GLY A 73 2.50 -3.35 15.63
N ALA A 74 3.19 -3.72 14.54
CA ALA A 74 2.66 -3.51 13.21
C ALA A 74 1.48 -4.46 12.92
N ASP A 75 0.49 -3.95 12.19
CA ASP A 75 -0.66 -4.70 11.67
C ASP A 75 -0.41 -5.22 10.26
N PHE A 76 0.40 -4.51 9.47
CA PHE A 76 0.71 -4.82 8.07
C PHE A 76 2.11 -4.34 7.68
N THR A 77 2.54 -4.71 6.49
CA THR A 77 3.71 -4.10 5.84
C THR A 77 3.45 -3.85 4.36
N ILE A 78 4.09 -2.81 3.82
CA ILE A 78 4.16 -2.54 2.38
C ILE A 78 5.32 -3.37 1.82
N VAL A 79 5.17 -3.94 0.63
CA VAL A 79 6.24 -4.64 -0.09
C VAL A 79 6.21 -4.27 -1.57
N GLY A 80 7.38 -4.30 -2.21
CA GLY A 80 7.50 -4.06 -3.65
C GLY A 80 7.17 -2.64 -4.10
N HIS A 81 7.22 -1.64 -3.19
CA HIS A 81 7.05 -0.25 -3.56
C HIS A 81 7.99 0.13 -4.70
N SER A 82 7.54 0.98 -5.63
CA SER A 82 8.29 1.36 -6.82
C SER A 82 9.70 1.86 -6.54
N GLU A 83 9.90 2.63 -5.47
CA GLU A 83 11.23 3.06 -5.03
C GLU A 83 12.14 1.87 -4.70
N ARG A 84 11.62 0.81 -4.10
CA ARG A 84 12.41 -0.37 -3.74
C ARG A 84 12.76 -1.21 -4.97
N ARG A 85 11.81 -1.40 -5.88
CA ARG A 85 12.08 -2.05 -7.17
C ARG A 85 13.15 -1.30 -7.95
N THR A 86 13.09 0.03 -7.99
CA THR A 86 14.02 0.88 -8.75
C THR A 86 15.36 1.09 -8.05
N LEU A 87 15.36 1.46 -6.76
CA LEU A 87 16.58 1.88 -6.05
C LEU A 87 17.33 0.71 -5.39
N HIS A 88 16.62 -0.36 -5.03
CA HIS A 88 17.19 -1.55 -4.40
C HIS A 88 17.23 -2.76 -5.33
N GLY A 89 16.67 -2.67 -6.54
CA GLY A 89 16.69 -3.74 -7.53
C GLY A 89 15.83 -4.95 -7.14
N GLU A 90 14.79 -4.74 -6.34
CA GLU A 90 13.91 -5.83 -5.90
C GLU A 90 13.17 -6.45 -7.09
N SER A 91 13.36 -7.75 -7.29
CA SER A 91 12.63 -8.55 -8.27
C SER A 91 11.24 -8.95 -7.75
N ASP A 92 10.38 -9.43 -8.66
CA ASP A 92 9.09 -9.98 -8.26
C ASP A 92 9.21 -11.16 -7.29
N ALA A 93 10.25 -12.00 -7.47
CA ALA A 93 10.52 -13.12 -6.56
C ALA A 93 10.94 -12.63 -5.16
N ASP A 94 11.73 -11.55 -5.04
CA ASP A 94 12.08 -10.94 -3.76
C ASP A 94 10.83 -10.40 -3.06
N VAL A 95 9.98 -9.70 -3.81
CA VAL A 95 8.73 -9.12 -3.29
C VAL A 95 7.79 -10.22 -2.82
N LYS A 96 7.64 -11.31 -3.59
CA LYS A 96 6.87 -12.48 -3.19
C LYS A 96 7.37 -13.08 -1.88
N ALA A 97 8.67 -13.32 -1.76
CA ALA A 97 9.27 -13.89 -0.56
C ALA A 97 9.04 -13.00 0.67
N LYS A 98 9.12 -11.67 0.52
CA LYS A 98 8.78 -10.70 1.57
C LYS A 98 7.30 -10.74 1.97
N ALA A 99 6.41 -10.81 0.98
CA ALA A 99 4.96 -10.91 1.23
C ALA A 99 4.61 -12.20 1.99
N GLU A 100 5.19 -13.34 1.60
CA GLU A 100 5.00 -14.62 2.27
C GLU A 100 5.54 -14.60 3.70
N ALA A 101 6.72 -14.00 3.94
CA ALA A 101 7.26 -13.82 5.28
C ALA A 101 6.36 -12.94 6.17
N ALA A 102 5.80 -11.87 5.61
CA ALA A 102 4.86 -11.00 6.33
C ALA A 102 3.58 -11.74 6.72
N LEU A 103 2.98 -12.49 5.81
CA LEU A 103 1.79 -13.30 6.08
C LEU A 103 2.07 -14.38 7.12
N ALA A 104 3.23 -15.06 7.04
CA ALA A 104 3.66 -16.07 8.02
C ALA A 104 3.82 -15.48 9.43
N ALA A 105 4.29 -14.22 9.53
CA ALA A 105 4.36 -13.48 10.80
C ALA A 105 3.00 -12.95 11.29
N GLY A 106 1.92 -13.18 10.54
CA GLY A 106 0.57 -12.72 10.89
C GLY A 106 0.31 -11.24 10.58
N LEU A 107 1.11 -10.63 9.70
CA LEU A 107 0.87 -9.29 9.18
C LEU A 107 -0.06 -9.32 7.96
N GLY A 108 -0.80 -8.24 7.73
CA GLY A 108 -1.35 -7.94 6.43
C GLY A 108 -0.27 -7.47 5.45
N VAL A 109 -0.56 -7.51 4.16
CA VAL A 109 0.36 -7.09 3.10
C VAL A 109 -0.29 -6.06 2.19
N ILE A 110 0.42 -4.97 1.91
CA ILE A 110 0.14 -4.07 0.79
C ILE A 110 1.21 -4.31 -0.27
N LEU A 111 0.84 -5.00 -1.34
CA LEU A 111 1.72 -5.32 -2.48
C LEU A 111 1.63 -4.21 -3.51
N CYS A 112 2.75 -3.54 -3.79
CA CYS A 112 2.82 -2.49 -4.79
C CYS A 112 3.22 -3.04 -6.16
N VAL A 113 2.49 -2.59 -7.18
CA VAL A 113 2.75 -2.87 -8.60
C VAL A 113 2.58 -1.58 -9.41
N GLY A 114 3.29 -1.46 -10.51
CA GLY A 114 3.16 -0.31 -11.38
C GLY A 114 4.19 -0.30 -12.51
N GLU A 115 3.82 0.31 -13.61
CA GLU A 115 4.65 0.44 -14.80
C GLU A 115 5.42 1.77 -14.82
N THR A 116 6.56 1.76 -15.50
CA THR A 116 7.34 2.96 -15.81
C THR A 116 6.74 3.74 -17.00
N GLU A 117 7.19 4.97 -17.20
CA GLU A 117 6.78 5.79 -18.34
C GLU A 117 7.12 5.13 -19.68
N ALA A 118 8.32 4.55 -19.80
CA ALA A 118 8.75 3.88 -21.03
C ALA A 118 7.88 2.66 -21.37
N GLU A 119 7.49 1.88 -20.37
CA GLU A 119 6.61 0.72 -20.54
C GLU A 119 5.19 1.15 -20.94
N ARG A 120 4.70 2.25 -20.35
CA ARG A 120 3.40 2.81 -20.72
C ARG A 120 3.39 3.34 -22.14
N ASP A 121 4.39 4.14 -22.52
CA ASP A 121 4.52 4.71 -23.86
C ASP A 121 4.69 3.61 -24.93
N ALA A 122 5.27 2.46 -24.56
CA ALA A 122 5.33 1.26 -25.38
C ALA A 122 4.02 0.46 -25.46
N GLY A 123 2.95 0.88 -24.76
CA GLY A 123 1.66 0.18 -24.70
C GLY A 123 1.72 -1.14 -23.90
N GLN A 124 2.69 -1.29 -22.98
CA GLN A 124 2.93 -2.52 -22.21
C GLN A 124 2.42 -2.44 -20.76
N ALA A 125 1.73 -1.37 -20.37
CA ALA A 125 1.35 -1.10 -18.98
C ALA A 125 0.61 -2.28 -18.32
N GLU A 126 -0.45 -2.79 -18.93
CA GLU A 126 -1.22 -3.92 -18.38
C GLU A 126 -0.40 -5.23 -18.34
N ALA A 127 0.44 -5.48 -19.36
CA ALA A 127 1.28 -6.66 -19.39
C ALA A 127 2.34 -6.64 -18.27
N VAL A 128 2.96 -5.49 -18.03
CA VAL A 128 3.95 -5.29 -16.97
C VAL A 128 3.29 -5.48 -15.58
N VAL A 129 2.20 -4.78 -15.32
CA VAL A 129 1.48 -4.90 -14.03
C VAL A 129 0.95 -6.32 -13.82
N GLY A 130 0.40 -6.94 -14.85
CA GLY A 130 -0.06 -8.33 -14.80
C GLY A 130 1.08 -9.32 -14.52
N GLY A 131 2.26 -9.12 -15.11
CA GLY A 131 3.46 -9.91 -14.85
C GLY A 131 4.00 -9.74 -13.43
N GLN A 132 4.02 -8.49 -12.93
CA GLN A 132 4.37 -8.20 -11.53
C GLN A 132 3.42 -8.91 -10.54
N LEU A 133 2.12 -8.93 -10.79
CA LEU A 133 1.16 -9.66 -9.97
C LEU A 133 1.42 -11.16 -9.99
N GLU A 134 1.62 -11.76 -11.17
CA GLU A 134 1.95 -13.19 -11.30
C GLU A 134 3.23 -13.57 -10.54
N GLY A 135 4.25 -12.72 -10.64
CA GLY A 135 5.55 -12.97 -10.02
C GLY A 135 5.62 -12.66 -8.52
N SER A 136 4.81 -11.71 -8.03
CA SER A 136 4.91 -11.17 -6.67
C SER A 136 3.79 -11.60 -5.73
N CYS A 137 2.63 -12.04 -6.24
CA CYS A 137 1.55 -12.49 -5.35
C CYS A 137 1.98 -13.72 -4.54
N PRO A 138 1.79 -13.70 -3.22
CA PRO A 138 2.09 -14.84 -2.36
C PRO A 138 1.16 -16.01 -2.64
N SER A 139 1.67 -17.22 -2.43
CA SER A 139 0.96 -18.48 -2.71
C SER A 139 0.65 -19.26 -1.44
N VAL A 140 0.34 -18.56 -0.34
CA VAL A 140 0.00 -19.17 0.95
C VAL A 140 -1.50 -19.12 1.20
N GLU A 141 -2.02 -20.09 1.98
CA GLU A 141 -3.43 -20.15 2.33
C GLU A 141 -3.85 -18.89 3.09
N GLY A 142 -5.06 -18.37 2.81
CA GLY A 142 -5.59 -17.16 3.45
C GLY A 142 -4.95 -15.85 2.94
N THR A 143 -4.25 -15.91 1.80
CA THR A 143 -3.66 -14.70 1.19
C THR A 143 -4.69 -13.62 0.87
N PRO A 144 -5.83 -13.92 0.18
CA PRO A 144 -6.76 -12.87 -0.23
C PRO A 144 -7.29 -12.02 0.92
N GLU A 145 -7.52 -12.62 2.09
CA GLU A 145 -8.10 -11.94 3.25
C GLU A 145 -7.14 -10.93 3.90
N LYS A 146 -5.83 -11.09 3.67
CA LYS A 146 -4.77 -10.26 4.26
C LYS A 146 -3.98 -9.45 3.24
N LEU A 147 -4.33 -9.57 1.95
CA LEU A 147 -3.67 -8.89 0.85
C LEU A 147 -4.48 -7.66 0.42
N SER A 148 -3.78 -6.56 0.23
CA SER A 148 -4.22 -5.45 -0.62
C SER A 148 -3.18 -5.22 -1.69
N VAL A 149 -3.60 -4.80 -2.88
CA VAL A 149 -2.69 -4.43 -3.98
C VAL A 149 -2.75 -2.92 -4.16
N ALA A 150 -1.60 -2.26 -4.25
CA ALA A 150 -1.51 -0.84 -4.56
C ALA A 150 -0.96 -0.64 -5.97
N TYR A 151 -1.77 -0.06 -6.84
CA TYR A 151 -1.32 0.34 -8.17
C TYR A 151 -0.64 1.70 -8.12
N GLU A 152 0.63 1.74 -8.48
CA GLU A 152 1.45 2.94 -8.52
C GLU A 152 1.80 3.26 -9.99
N PRO A 153 1.13 4.25 -10.64
CA PRO A 153 1.59 4.75 -11.94
C PRO A 153 2.94 5.46 -11.72
N VAL A 154 4.07 4.73 -11.83
CA VAL A 154 5.41 5.23 -11.47
C VAL A 154 5.77 6.50 -12.23
N TRP A 155 5.30 6.63 -13.46
CA TRP A 155 5.46 7.80 -14.31
C TRP A 155 4.73 9.06 -13.80
N ALA A 156 3.78 8.91 -12.87
CA ALA A 156 3.04 10.01 -12.27
C ALA A 156 3.57 10.41 -10.87
N ILE A 157 4.39 9.56 -10.24
CA ILE A 157 4.89 9.81 -8.89
C ILE A 157 6.00 10.87 -8.93
N GLY A 158 5.75 12.04 -8.31
CA GLY A 158 6.73 13.12 -8.20
C GLY A 158 7.05 13.86 -9.50
N THR A 159 6.37 13.57 -10.60
CA THR A 159 6.63 14.17 -11.92
C THR A 159 5.70 15.34 -12.24
N GLY A 160 4.63 15.51 -11.48
CA GLY A 160 3.54 16.47 -11.78
C GLY A 160 2.56 16.00 -12.85
N ARG A 161 2.75 14.79 -13.40
CA ARG A 161 1.77 14.14 -14.28
C ARG A 161 0.65 13.54 -13.43
N VAL A 162 -0.58 13.63 -13.92
CA VAL A 162 -1.75 13.03 -13.27
C VAL A 162 -2.38 12.04 -14.25
N PRO A 163 -2.59 10.78 -13.86
CA PRO A 163 -3.32 9.83 -14.68
C PRO A 163 -4.76 10.32 -14.91
N SER A 164 -5.32 10.03 -16.07
CA SER A 164 -6.74 10.26 -16.30
C SER A 164 -7.57 9.26 -15.48
N VAL A 165 -8.83 9.61 -15.22
CA VAL A 165 -9.79 8.70 -14.56
C VAL A 165 -9.95 7.42 -15.37
N GLU A 166 -9.95 7.52 -16.69
CA GLU A 166 -10.07 6.39 -17.62
C GLU A 166 -8.85 5.45 -17.53
N ASP A 167 -7.62 6.01 -17.43
CA ASP A 167 -6.40 5.21 -17.26
C ASP A 167 -6.42 4.41 -15.96
N VAL A 168 -6.81 5.06 -14.86
CA VAL A 168 -6.91 4.41 -13.55
C VAL A 168 -7.99 3.33 -13.56
N ALA A 169 -9.17 3.63 -14.13
CA ALA A 169 -10.26 2.67 -14.22
C ALA A 169 -9.88 1.42 -15.04
N ALA A 170 -9.23 1.61 -16.19
CA ALA A 170 -8.78 0.52 -17.04
C ALA A 170 -7.77 -0.38 -16.31
N MET A 171 -6.76 0.23 -15.66
CA MET A 171 -5.73 -0.53 -14.95
C MET A 171 -6.31 -1.25 -13.71
N HIS A 172 -7.15 -0.60 -12.91
CA HIS A 172 -7.79 -1.26 -11.75
C HIS A 172 -8.66 -2.44 -12.17
N LYS A 173 -9.38 -2.33 -13.29
CA LYS A 173 -10.13 -3.45 -13.87
C LYS A 173 -9.18 -4.58 -14.29
N SER A 174 -8.10 -4.29 -14.99
CA SER A 174 -7.10 -5.28 -15.41
C SER A 174 -6.47 -5.99 -14.19
N ILE A 175 -6.14 -5.25 -13.13
CA ILE A 175 -5.65 -5.81 -11.86
C ILE A 175 -6.70 -6.74 -11.24
N ARG A 176 -7.98 -6.35 -11.20
CA ARG A 176 -9.06 -7.20 -10.68
C ARG A 176 -9.15 -8.52 -11.44
N GLU A 177 -9.18 -8.46 -12.78
CA GLU A 177 -9.23 -9.65 -13.63
C GLU A 177 -8.02 -10.58 -13.36
N LYS A 178 -6.83 -10.00 -13.20
CA LYS A 178 -5.62 -10.77 -12.88
C LYS A 178 -5.69 -11.40 -11.48
N LEU A 179 -6.17 -10.68 -10.47
CA LEU A 179 -6.34 -11.22 -9.10
C LEU A 179 -7.33 -12.38 -9.06
N VAL A 180 -8.43 -12.27 -9.80
CA VAL A 180 -9.40 -13.39 -9.94
C VAL A 180 -8.75 -14.58 -10.65
N ALA A 181 -7.92 -14.35 -11.66
CA ALA A 181 -7.19 -15.43 -12.33
C ALA A 181 -6.18 -16.12 -11.39
N ILE A 182 -5.54 -15.38 -10.46
CA ILE A 182 -4.56 -15.92 -9.51
C ILE A 182 -5.23 -16.65 -8.34
N PHE A 183 -6.28 -16.06 -7.74
CA PHE A 183 -6.86 -16.50 -6.48
C PHE A 183 -8.28 -17.07 -6.58
N GLY A 184 -8.83 -17.16 -7.79
CA GLY A 184 -10.23 -17.58 -7.99
C GLY A 184 -11.20 -16.57 -7.34
N GLU A 185 -12.26 -17.08 -6.70
CA GLU A 185 -13.29 -16.24 -6.05
C GLU A 185 -12.68 -15.27 -5.01
N GLY A 186 -11.68 -15.70 -4.25
CA GLY A 186 -11.01 -14.84 -3.27
C GLY A 186 -10.32 -13.61 -3.87
N GLY A 187 -9.94 -13.68 -5.15
CA GLY A 187 -9.37 -12.55 -5.88
C GLY A 187 -10.36 -11.39 -6.08
N ALA A 188 -11.66 -11.65 -6.03
CA ALA A 188 -12.69 -10.63 -6.11
C ALA A 188 -12.74 -9.72 -4.88
N ASP A 189 -12.30 -10.22 -3.72
CA ASP A 189 -12.35 -9.52 -2.44
C ASP A 189 -11.04 -8.79 -2.09
N VAL A 190 -9.94 -9.05 -2.83
CA VAL A 190 -8.67 -8.34 -2.62
C VAL A 190 -8.87 -6.86 -2.90
N ARG A 191 -8.55 -6.02 -1.90
CA ARG A 191 -8.67 -4.57 -2.05
C ARG A 191 -7.60 -4.02 -2.98
N ILE A 192 -7.98 -3.17 -3.93
CA ILE A 192 -7.07 -2.49 -4.83
C ILE A 192 -7.00 -1.01 -4.43
N LEU A 193 -5.80 -0.51 -4.15
CA LEU A 193 -5.53 0.86 -3.75
C LEU A 193 -4.93 1.62 -4.94
N TYR A 194 -5.26 2.89 -5.06
CA TYR A 194 -4.54 3.80 -5.94
C TYR A 194 -3.35 4.41 -5.17
N GLY A 195 -2.15 4.29 -5.71
CA GLY A 195 -0.92 4.88 -5.16
C GLY A 195 -0.42 6.01 -6.05
N GLY A 196 -0.49 7.26 -5.56
CA GLY A 196 -0.05 8.42 -6.33
C GLY A 196 -0.43 9.73 -5.66
N SER A 197 -0.39 10.83 -6.45
CA SER A 197 -0.93 12.11 -5.98
C SER A 197 -2.43 12.00 -5.76
N ALA A 198 -2.91 12.51 -4.64
CA ALA A 198 -4.31 12.47 -4.25
C ALA A 198 -4.96 13.87 -4.32
N ASP A 199 -4.45 14.78 -5.16
CA ASP A 199 -4.98 16.14 -5.31
C ASP A 199 -6.45 16.14 -5.77
N ASN A 200 -6.87 15.07 -6.50
CA ASN A 200 -8.24 14.81 -6.93
C ASN A 200 -8.82 13.53 -6.27
N ALA A 201 -8.52 13.32 -4.98
CA ALA A 201 -8.90 12.09 -4.26
C ALA A 201 -10.38 11.71 -4.41
N ALA A 202 -11.30 12.67 -4.40
CA ALA A 202 -12.74 12.39 -4.53
C ALA A 202 -13.09 11.75 -5.89
N GLU A 203 -12.47 12.18 -6.96
CA GLU A 203 -12.68 11.62 -8.31
C GLU A 203 -12.06 10.22 -8.42
N LEU A 204 -10.82 10.07 -7.94
CA LEU A 204 -10.09 8.81 -8.03
C LEU A 204 -10.73 7.71 -7.16
N LEU A 205 -11.15 8.06 -5.95
CA LEU A 205 -11.81 7.12 -5.03
C LEU A 205 -13.22 6.72 -5.47
N ALA A 206 -13.86 7.50 -6.36
CA ALA A 206 -15.16 7.18 -6.94
C ALA A 206 -15.07 6.20 -8.14
N ILE A 207 -13.87 5.91 -8.63
CA ILE A 207 -13.66 4.97 -9.74
C ILE A 207 -14.00 3.55 -9.27
N PRO A 208 -14.75 2.77 -10.05
CA PRO A 208 -14.96 1.35 -9.77
C PRO A 208 -13.63 0.61 -9.57
N GLU A 209 -13.60 -0.35 -8.65
CA GLU A 209 -12.41 -1.12 -8.24
C GLU A 209 -11.34 -0.32 -7.47
N VAL A 210 -11.48 0.99 -7.28
CA VAL A 210 -10.61 1.75 -6.37
C VAL A 210 -11.14 1.63 -4.95
N GLY A 211 -10.58 0.70 -4.19
CA GLY A 211 -10.97 0.40 -2.80
C GLY A 211 -10.30 1.28 -1.74
N GLY A 212 -9.49 2.25 -2.15
CA GLY A 212 -8.77 3.17 -1.25
C GLY A 212 -7.54 3.79 -1.90
N ALA A 213 -6.70 4.45 -1.09
CA ALA A 213 -5.48 5.09 -1.56
C ALA A 213 -4.26 4.73 -0.69
N LEU A 214 -3.10 4.57 -1.34
CA LEU A 214 -1.78 4.55 -0.72
C LEU A 214 -1.14 5.93 -0.92
N VAL A 215 -1.07 6.72 0.15
CA VAL A 215 -0.76 8.15 0.10
C VAL A 215 0.69 8.42 0.48
N GLY A 216 1.43 9.10 -0.41
CA GLY A 216 2.81 9.53 -0.17
C GLY A 216 2.89 10.87 0.58
N GLY A 217 3.37 11.93 -0.09
CA GLY A 217 3.64 13.25 0.51
C GLY A 217 2.48 13.88 1.29
N ALA A 218 1.25 13.74 0.82
CA ALA A 218 0.07 14.24 1.51
C ALA A 218 -0.22 13.53 2.84
N SER A 219 0.44 12.41 3.16
CA SER A 219 0.33 11.72 4.45
C SER A 219 1.21 12.33 5.56
N LEU A 220 2.07 13.30 5.24
CA LEU A 220 3.03 13.86 6.19
C LEU A 220 2.40 14.82 7.21
N THR A 221 1.22 15.36 6.92
CA THR A 221 0.45 16.17 7.86
C THR A 221 -0.96 15.63 8.02
N ALA A 222 -1.52 15.75 9.22
CA ALA A 222 -2.89 15.32 9.50
C ALA A 222 -3.90 16.11 8.65
N GLU A 223 -3.66 17.39 8.42
CA GLU A 223 -4.54 18.25 7.64
C GLU A 223 -4.74 17.73 6.20
N SER A 224 -3.64 17.53 5.47
CA SER A 224 -3.71 17.06 4.08
C SER A 224 -4.23 15.62 4.00
N PHE A 225 -3.80 14.73 4.90
CA PHE A 225 -4.26 13.34 4.89
C PHE A 225 -5.74 13.19 5.22
N LEU A 226 -6.24 13.94 6.21
CA LEU A 226 -7.64 13.89 6.61
C LEU A 226 -8.59 14.47 5.55
N SER A 227 -8.11 15.33 4.65
CA SER A 227 -8.87 15.75 3.46
C SER A 227 -9.19 14.53 2.57
N ILE A 228 -8.22 13.63 2.36
CA ILE A 228 -8.39 12.41 1.58
C ILE A 228 -9.32 11.42 2.30
N VAL A 229 -9.16 11.27 3.62
CA VAL A 229 -10.07 10.44 4.44
C VAL A 229 -11.49 10.94 4.39
N GLY A 230 -11.70 12.26 4.42
CA GLY A 230 -13.01 12.89 4.27
C GLY A 230 -13.65 12.63 2.91
N ALA A 231 -12.84 12.69 1.83
CA ALA A 231 -13.31 12.33 0.49
C ALA A 231 -13.76 10.87 0.41
N ALA A 232 -12.96 9.93 0.98
CA ALA A 232 -13.34 8.52 1.06
C ALA A 232 -14.65 8.32 1.85
N ALA A 233 -14.81 9.01 2.96
CA ALA A 233 -15.99 8.91 3.82
C ALA A 233 -17.27 9.38 3.12
N SER A 234 -17.19 10.38 2.25
CA SER A 234 -18.35 10.87 1.51
C SER A 234 -18.92 9.84 0.53
N LEU A 235 -18.08 8.90 0.05
CA LEU A 235 -18.47 7.84 -0.87
C LEU A 235 -19.10 6.62 -0.15
N THR A 236 -19.00 6.54 1.17
CA THR A 236 -19.48 5.40 1.98
C THR A 236 -20.77 5.72 2.74
N GLN A 237 -21.42 6.84 2.46
CA GLN A 237 -22.60 7.31 3.22
C GLN A 237 -23.93 6.68 2.75
N ASP A 238 -23.93 5.92 1.65
CA ASP A 238 -25.11 5.21 1.12
C ASP A 238 -25.28 3.79 1.68
#